data_45897d92db9e91b3c2947b265e3e918f
#
_entry.id   45897d92db9e91b3c2947b265e3e918f
#
_cell.length_a   1.000
_cell.length_b   1.000
_cell.length_c   1.000
_cell.angle_alpha   90.00
_cell.angle_beta   90.00
_cell.angle_gamma   90.00
#
_symmetry.space_group_name_H-M   'P 1'
#
loop_
_entity.id
_entity.type
_entity.pdbx_description
1 polymer ?
#
loop_
_entity_poly.entity_id
_entity_poly.type
_entity_poly.pdbx_seq_one_letter_code
_entity_poly.pdbx_strand_id
1 'polypeptide(L)'
;METLIEVSHVSKSYGKVQALRDVSFQVKQGELFGLIGPDGSGKSTLFRILTTLLKPDQGTAHVLHADVLADFRTIRRSVGYMPGRFSLYQDLTVEENLRFFATVFHTTVEENYERIRPIYEQIAPFKDRRAGALSGGMKQKLALCCALVHAPQILFLDEPTTGVDPVSRREFWEMLARLRQEGITLVVSTPFMDEARRCDRVAFLYEGEIKGIDRPETILTRFSDILCPPGLERKAAVGNSAPLIQVDSLVKRFGTFTAVDHISFSVQRGEIFGFLGANGAGKTTAMRILCGLSLPSEGKAEVMGFDVRTQSEEIKRRIGYMSQKFSLYEDLTVRENLRLFGGIYGVNAKEIAPRTEETLRRIGLYEEQHTLVRSLPLGWKQRLAFSVAIFHRPELVFLDEP
;
A
#
# COMPACT_ATOMS: atom_id res chain seq x y z
N MET A 1 -16.56 -4.64 29.44
CA MET A 1 -15.24 -4.75 28.77
C MET A 1 -14.41 -3.54 29.19
N GLU A 2 -13.22 -3.79 29.64
CA GLU A 2 -12.28 -2.78 30.11
C GLU A 2 -11.75 -1.90 28.97
N THR A 3 -11.50 -0.62 29.22
CA THR A 3 -10.91 0.29 28.24
C THR A 3 -9.38 0.17 28.32
N LEU A 4 -8.73 -0.25 27.24
CA LEU A 4 -7.27 -0.40 27.19
C LEU A 4 -6.56 0.76 26.50
N ILE A 5 -7.25 1.52 25.66
CA ILE A 5 -6.71 2.71 25.03
C ILE A 5 -7.71 3.85 25.26
N GLU A 6 -7.21 4.97 25.74
CA GLU A 6 -7.98 6.18 25.92
C GLU A 6 -7.20 7.35 25.33
N VAL A 7 -7.82 8.09 24.43
CA VAL A 7 -7.26 9.27 23.76
C VAL A 7 -8.20 10.43 24.01
N SER A 8 -7.67 11.54 24.54
CA SER A 8 -8.45 12.71 24.92
C SER A 8 -7.79 13.97 24.40
N HIS A 9 -8.48 14.64 23.45
CA HIS A 9 -8.11 15.92 22.88
C HIS A 9 -6.68 16.00 22.29
N VAL A 10 -6.21 14.90 21.69
CA VAL A 10 -4.84 14.81 21.15
C VAL A 10 -4.73 15.62 19.86
N SER A 11 -3.74 16.52 19.86
CA SER A 11 -3.37 17.31 18.68
C SER A 11 -1.89 17.17 18.37
N LYS A 12 -1.53 17.23 17.06
CA LYS A 12 -0.15 17.14 16.60
C LYS A 12 0.08 17.93 15.33
N SER A 13 1.14 18.74 15.31
CA SER A 13 1.55 19.52 14.14
C SER A 13 2.98 19.21 13.72
N TYR A 14 3.25 19.33 12.41
CA TYR A 14 4.58 19.32 11.81
C TYR A 14 4.79 20.65 11.07
N GLY A 15 5.46 21.57 11.72
CA GLY A 15 5.57 22.94 11.20
C GLY A 15 4.19 23.57 10.98
N LYS A 16 3.83 23.89 9.75
CA LYS A 16 2.53 24.47 9.40
C LYS A 16 1.41 23.46 9.20
N VAL A 17 1.73 22.16 9.09
CA VAL A 17 0.76 21.11 8.83
C VAL A 17 0.25 20.54 10.15
N GLN A 18 -1.03 20.71 10.42
CA GLN A 18 -1.68 20.09 11.57
C GLN A 18 -2.16 18.69 11.20
N ALA A 19 -1.40 17.67 11.65
CA ALA A 19 -1.64 16.27 11.32
C ALA A 19 -2.76 15.62 12.14
N LEU A 20 -2.96 16.09 13.39
CA LEU A 20 -4.07 15.67 14.25
C LEU A 20 -4.67 16.92 14.92
N ARG A 21 -6.01 16.95 15.01
CA ARG A 21 -6.80 18.07 15.56
C ARG A 21 -7.83 17.50 16.53
N ASP A 22 -7.62 17.73 17.81
CA ASP A 22 -8.60 17.41 18.86
C ASP A 22 -9.18 15.98 18.80
N VAL A 23 -8.29 14.99 18.62
CA VAL A 23 -8.65 13.58 18.45
C VAL A 23 -8.98 12.95 19.80
N SER A 24 -10.19 12.35 19.92
CA SER A 24 -10.65 11.66 21.13
C SER A 24 -11.36 10.35 20.76
N PHE A 25 -10.97 9.24 21.42
CA PHE A 25 -11.63 7.93 21.28
C PHE A 25 -11.15 6.94 22.35
N GLN A 26 -11.83 5.79 22.43
CA GLN A 26 -11.49 4.70 23.32
C GLN A 26 -11.55 3.37 22.58
N VAL A 27 -10.65 2.43 22.98
CA VAL A 27 -10.64 1.03 22.50
C VAL A 27 -10.76 0.08 23.69
N LYS A 28 -11.61 -0.93 23.55
CA LYS A 28 -11.90 -1.93 24.59
C LYS A 28 -11.02 -3.16 24.44
N GLN A 29 -10.84 -3.88 25.55
CA GLN A 29 -10.11 -5.15 25.55
C GLN A 29 -10.75 -6.18 24.58
N GLY A 30 -9.90 -6.87 23.80
CA GLY A 30 -10.32 -7.88 22.84
C GLY A 30 -11.04 -7.33 21.60
N GLU A 31 -11.08 -6.00 21.45
CA GLU A 31 -11.67 -5.34 20.29
C GLU A 31 -10.72 -5.37 19.09
N LEU A 32 -11.27 -5.57 17.91
CA LEU A 32 -10.60 -5.28 16.64
C LEU A 32 -11.08 -3.89 16.17
N PHE A 33 -10.30 -2.88 16.48
CA PHE A 33 -10.61 -1.47 16.19
C PHE A 33 -9.91 -1.00 14.92
N GLY A 34 -10.66 -0.45 13.96
CA GLY A 34 -10.17 0.08 12.71
C GLY A 34 -9.98 1.60 12.75
N LEU A 35 -8.83 2.09 12.30
CA LEU A 35 -8.62 3.50 12.02
C LEU A 35 -8.61 3.69 10.51
N ILE A 36 -9.68 4.22 9.95
CA ILE A 36 -9.85 4.36 8.50
C ILE A 36 -9.74 5.81 8.05
N GLY A 37 -9.36 6.01 6.82
CA GLY A 37 -9.25 7.34 6.21
C GLY A 37 -8.23 7.38 5.08
N PRO A 38 -8.27 8.44 4.25
CA PRO A 38 -7.34 8.59 3.13
C PRO A 38 -5.89 8.74 3.60
N ASP A 39 -4.96 8.61 2.65
CA ASP A 39 -3.54 8.87 2.91
C ASP A 39 -3.33 10.32 3.36
N GLY A 40 -2.46 10.48 4.36
CA GLY A 40 -2.19 11.79 4.96
C GLY A 40 -3.22 12.26 5.99
N SER A 41 -4.27 11.49 6.29
CA SER A 41 -5.29 11.87 7.28
C SER A 41 -4.79 11.89 8.74
N GLY A 42 -3.58 11.37 9.03
CA GLY A 42 -3.00 11.36 10.37
C GLY A 42 -2.93 9.99 11.06
N LYS A 43 -3.37 8.89 10.41
CA LYS A 43 -3.40 7.52 10.98
C LYS A 43 -2.05 7.11 11.59
N SER A 44 -0.99 7.14 10.80
CA SER A 44 0.36 6.78 11.27
C SER A 44 0.91 7.72 12.34
N THR A 45 0.53 9.01 12.32
CA THR A 45 0.88 9.97 13.38
C THR A 45 0.26 9.55 14.70
N LEU A 46 -1.02 9.18 14.69
CA LEU A 46 -1.72 8.71 15.87
C LEU A 46 -1.11 7.41 16.42
N PHE A 47 -0.82 6.44 15.54
CA PHE A 47 -0.15 5.18 15.96
C PHE A 47 1.21 5.43 16.59
N ARG A 48 2.01 6.35 16.04
CA ARG A 48 3.30 6.72 16.66
C ARG A 48 3.16 7.36 18.02
N ILE A 49 2.09 8.10 18.28
CA ILE A 49 1.79 8.65 19.62
C ILE A 49 1.43 7.52 20.57
N LEU A 50 0.50 6.62 20.20
CA LEU A 50 0.06 5.51 21.02
C LEU A 50 1.16 4.49 21.31
N THR A 51 2.09 4.30 20.38
CA THR A 51 3.28 3.45 20.55
C THR A 51 4.47 4.19 21.14
N THR A 52 4.26 5.41 21.62
CA THR A 52 5.27 6.27 22.31
C THR A 52 6.47 6.68 21.46
N LEU A 53 6.37 6.57 20.14
CA LEU A 53 7.41 6.99 19.19
C LEU A 53 7.36 8.49 18.86
N LEU A 54 6.26 9.14 19.22
CA LEU A 54 6.01 10.56 18.98
C LEU A 54 5.25 11.16 20.16
N LYS A 55 5.60 12.38 20.55
CA LYS A 55 4.88 13.12 21.59
C LYS A 55 3.72 13.91 20.98
N PRO A 56 2.52 13.90 21.58
CA PRO A 56 1.46 14.84 21.21
C PRO A 56 1.88 16.27 21.57
N ASP A 57 1.31 17.26 20.90
CA ASP A 57 1.52 18.67 21.24
C ASP A 57 0.50 19.13 22.29
N GLN A 58 -0.71 18.53 22.28
CA GLN A 58 -1.78 18.78 23.24
C GLN A 58 -2.57 17.49 23.48
N GLY A 59 -3.34 17.47 24.58
CA GLY A 59 -4.15 16.34 24.99
C GLY A 59 -3.38 15.24 25.70
N THR A 60 -4.07 14.16 26.04
CA THR A 60 -3.53 13.02 26.76
C THR A 60 -3.88 11.70 26.04
N ALA A 61 -3.01 10.72 26.18
CA ALA A 61 -3.30 9.36 25.70
C ALA A 61 -2.76 8.34 26.70
N HIS A 62 -3.59 7.33 26.98
CA HIS A 62 -3.26 6.22 27.85
C HIS A 62 -3.39 4.91 27.09
N VAL A 63 -2.42 4.03 27.28
CA VAL A 63 -2.41 2.67 26.69
C VAL A 63 -2.13 1.69 27.83
N LEU A 64 -3.00 0.71 28.05
CA LEU A 64 -2.92 -0.20 29.20
C LEU A 64 -2.86 0.57 30.54
N HIS A 65 -3.68 1.62 30.67
CA HIS A 65 -3.71 2.56 31.84
C HIS A 65 -2.43 3.36 32.06
N ALA A 66 -1.41 3.20 31.22
CA ALA A 66 -0.13 3.89 31.30
C ALA A 66 -0.13 5.13 30.40
N ASP A 67 0.39 6.26 30.90
CA ASP A 67 0.49 7.51 30.13
C ASP A 67 1.58 7.41 29.07
N VAL A 68 1.28 7.80 27.81
CA VAL A 68 2.21 7.69 26.67
C VAL A 68 3.48 8.51 26.82
N LEU A 69 3.50 9.53 27.70
CA LEU A 69 4.66 10.37 27.96
C LEU A 69 5.46 9.91 29.18
N ALA A 70 4.77 9.61 30.28
CA ALA A 70 5.40 9.23 31.53
C ALA A 70 5.86 7.76 31.55
N ASP A 71 5.00 6.84 31.07
CA ASP A 71 5.17 5.40 31.21
C ASP A 71 5.60 4.70 29.91
N PHE A 72 6.27 5.41 29.01
CA PHE A 72 6.60 4.91 27.67
C PHE A 72 7.34 3.56 27.67
N ARG A 73 8.17 3.27 28.69
CA ARG A 73 8.90 1.99 28.78
C ARG A 73 7.97 0.82 29.04
N THR A 74 6.98 1.00 29.89
CA THR A 74 5.95 -0.01 30.20
C THR A 74 5.11 -0.31 28.95
N ILE A 75 4.64 0.75 28.27
CA ILE A 75 3.87 0.60 27.04
C ILE A 75 4.67 -0.16 25.99
N ARG A 76 5.91 0.23 25.70
CA ARG A 76 6.75 -0.42 24.68
C ARG A 76 7.00 -1.91 24.94
N ARG A 77 6.99 -2.35 26.19
CA ARG A 77 7.15 -3.77 26.55
C ARG A 77 5.87 -4.57 26.39
N SER A 78 4.73 -3.91 26.42
CA SER A 78 3.39 -4.54 26.46
C SER A 78 2.62 -4.43 25.17
N VAL A 79 3.12 -3.67 24.17
CA VAL A 79 2.49 -3.49 22.87
C VAL A 79 3.36 -3.99 21.74
N GLY A 80 2.75 -4.61 20.72
CA GLY A 80 3.41 -4.89 19.45
C GLY A 80 3.09 -3.79 18.44
N TYR A 81 4.05 -3.42 17.62
CA TYR A 81 3.84 -2.42 16.57
C TYR A 81 4.42 -2.88 15.23
N MET A 82 3.58 -2.90 14.24
CA MET A 82 3.94 -3.17 12.86
C MET A 82 3.70 -1.90 12.04
N PRO A 83 4.75 -1.15 11.67
CA PRO A 83 4.63 0.08 10.89
C PRO A 83 4.32 -0.21 9.43
N GLY A 84 3.66 0.72 8.74
CA GLY A 84 3.27 0.58 7.33
C GLY A 84 4.42 0.48 6.33
N ARG A 85 5.62 0.88 6.73
CA ARG A 85 6.84 0.60 5.96
C ARG A 85 7.53 -0.61 6.54
N PHE A 86 8.01 -1.50 5.65
CA PHE A 86 8.78 -2.67 6.07
C PHE A 86 9.97 -2.25 6.95
N SER A 87 9.93 -2.61 8.22
CA SER A 87 10.85 -2.14 9.26
C SER A 87 11.85 -3.19 9.72
N LEU A 88 11.82 -4.40 9.12
CA LEU A 88 12.73 -5.48 9.47
C LEU A 88 14.08 -5.31 8.77
N TYR A 89 15.11 -5.92 9.33
CA TYR A 89 16.45 -5.92 8.77
C TYR A 89 16.50 -6.81 7.53
N GLN A 90 16.59 -6.17 6.36
CA GLN A 90 16.52 -6.86 5.07
C GLN A 90 17.68 -7.82 4.80
N ASP A 91 18.85 -7.53 5.38
CA ASP A 91 20.06 -8.33 5.25
C ASP A 91 20.11 -9.54 6.21
N LEU A 92 19.30 -9.51 7.26
CA LEU A 92 19.14 -10.63 8.18
C LEU A 92 18.15 -11.66 7.60
N THR A 93 18.35 -12.91 7.97
CA THR A 93 17.42 -14.02 7.66
C THR A 93 16.12 -13.88 8.46
N VAL A 94 15.14 -14.71 8.13
CA VAL A 94 13.87 -14.80 8.89
C VAL A 94 14.16 -15.11 10.36
N GLU A 95 15.00 -16.11 10.62
CA GLU A 95 15.35 -16.54 11.97
C GLU A 95 16.14 -15.49 12.75
N GLU A 96 17.13 -14.86 12.11
CA GLU A 96 17.90 -13.78 12.72
C GLU A 96 17.05 -12.57 13.08
N ASN A 97 16.08 -12.18 12.24
CA ASN A 97 15.12 -11.12 12.59
C ASN A 97 14.31 -11.49 13.85
N LEU A 98 13.74 -12.71 13.92
CA LEU A 98 12.98 -13.16 15.08
C LEU A 98 13.81 -13.15 16.36
N ARG A 99 15.02 -13.71 16.33
CA ARG A 99 15.93 -13.71 17.47
C ARG A 99 16.35 -12.32 17.89
N PHE A 100 16.59 -11.43 16.93
CA PHE A 100 16.91 -10.04 17.22
C PHE A 100 15.79 -9.37 18.02
N PHE A 101 14.52 -9.45 17.53
CA PHE A 101 13.41 -8.85 18.23
C PHE A 101 13.14 -9.52 19.58
N ALA A 102 13.24 -10.84 19.70
CA ALA A 102 13.15 -11.52 20.99
C ALA A 102 14.17 -10.97 21.98
N THR A 103 15.43 -10.82 21.56
CA THR A 103 16.51 -10.24 22.40
C THR A 103 16.20 -8.81 22.83
N VAL A 104 15.71 -7.96 21.92
CA VAL A 104 15.34 -6.56 22.22
C VAL A 104 14.27 -6.49 23.30
N PHE A 105 13.34 -7.44 23.32
CA PHE A 105 12.27 -7.51 24.29
C PHE A 105 12.59 -8.40 25.51
N HIS A 106 13.86 -8.84 25.66
CA HIS A 106 14.32 -9.68 26.78
C HIS A 106 13.56 -11.00 26.94
N THR A 107 13.24 -11.66 25.82
CA THR A 107 12.62 -12.96 25.76
C THR A 107 13.33 -13.85 24.72
N THR A 108 12.87 -15.06 24.53
CA THR A 108 13.35 -15.98 23.48
C THR A 108 12.23 -16.37 22.52
N VAL A 109 12.58 -16.84 21.35
CA VAL A 109 11.59 -17.33 20.38
C VAL A 109 10.90 -18.58 20.93
N GLU A 110 11.64 -19.43 21.65
CA GLU A 110 11.19 -20.66 22.23
C GLU A 110 10.12 -20.44 23.33
N GLU A 111 10.32 -19.45 24.19
CA GLU A 111 9.35 -19.10 25.25
C GLU A 111 7.98 -18.73 24.72
N ASN A 112 7.90 -18.08 23.56
CA ASN A 112 6.66 -17.61 22.97
C ASN A 112 6.32 -18.29 21.64
N TYR A 113 6.95 -19.44 21.35
CA TYR A 113 6.80 -20.15 20.09
C TYR A 113 5.34 -20.49 19.77
N GLU A 114 4.60 -21.02 20.73
CA GLU A 114 3.20 -21.40 20.53
C GLU A 114 2.31 -20.25 20.03
N ARG A 115 2.62 -19.03 20.43
CA ARG A 115 1.89 -17.83 20.01
C ARG A 115 2.18 -17.44 18.56
N ILE A 116 3.42 -17.58 18.11
CA ILE A 116 3.81 -17.24 16.75
C ILE A 116 3.72 -18.43 15.80
N ARG A 117 3.63 -19.66 16.30
CA ARG A 117 3.66 -20.90 15.54
C ARG A 117 2.69 -20.92 14.34
N PRO A 118 1.41 -20.56 14.44
CA PRO A 118 0.48 -20.62 13.32
C PRO A 118 0.88 -19.73 12.14
N ILE A 119 1.67 -18.69 12.42
CA ILE A 119 2.18 -17.75 11.43
C ILE A 119 3.57 -18.19 10.97
N TYR A 120 4.44 -18.52 11.92
CA TYR A 120 5.83 -18.89 11.67
C TYR A 120 5.97 -20.13 10.81
N GLU A 121 5.17 -21.19 11.05
CA GLU A 121 5.19 -22.43 10.26
C GLU A 121 5.01 -22.19 8.75
N GLN A 122 4.31 -21.14 8.36
CA GLN A 122 4.13 -20.78 6.95
C GLN A 122 5.37 -20.17 6.31
N ILE A 123 6.28 -19.63 7.10
CA ILE A 123 7.55 -19.04 6.64
C ILE A 123 8.77 -19.82 7.10
N ALA A 124 8.64 -20.81 7.97
CA ALA A 124 9.70 -21.66 8.49
C ALA A 124 10.53 -22.37 7.41
N PRO A 125 9.94 -22.83 6.27
CA PRO A 125 10.72 -23.38 5.17
C PRO A 125 11.74 -22.40 4.57
N PHE A 126 11.61 -21.11 4.86
CA PHE A 126 12.47 -20.03 4.37
C PHE A 126 13.28 -19.35 5.48
N LYS A 127 13.43 -20.01 6.65
CA LYS A 127 14.05 -19.44 7.86
C LYS A 127 15.45 -18.87 7.61
N ASP A 128 16.22 -19.50 6.72
CA ASP A 128 17.58 -19.11 6.36
C ASP A 128 17.64 -18.10 5.20
N ARG A 129 16.49 -17.70 4.64
CA ARG A 129 16.40 -16.70 3.57
C ARG A 129 16.43 -15.29 4.15
N ARG A 130 17.19 -14.40 3.53
CA ARG A 130 17.21 -12.96 3.91
C ARG A 130 15.83 -12.34 3.74
N ALA A 131 15.44 -11.52 4.70
CA ALA A 131 14.12 -10.86 4.70
C ALA A 131 13.90 -9.98 3.45
N GLY A 132 14.96 -9.38 2.90
CA GLY A 132 14.90 -8.62 1.66
C GLY A 132 14.43 -9.45 0.45
N ALA A 133 14.73 -10.76 0.42
CA ALA A 133 14.39 -11.69 -0.67
C ALA A 133 13.02 -12.40 -0.51
N LEU A 134 12.25 -12.07 0.53
CA LEU A 134 10.90 -12.60 0.75
C LEU A 134 9.88 -11.89 -0.14
N SER A 135 8.77 -12.58 -0.46
CA SER A 135 7.58 -11.96 -1.06
C SER A 135 6.91 -10.97 -0.09
N GLY A 136 6.06 -10.08 -0.60
CA GLY A 136 5.33 -9.12 0.24
C GLY A 136 4.55 -9.79 1.37
N GLY A 137 3.75 -10.81 1.06
CA GLY A 137 2.98 -11.56 2.08
C GLY A 137 3.88 -12.27 3.11
N MET A 138 5.03 -12.84 2.70
CA MET A 138 5.98 -13.43 3.63
C MET A 138 6.65 -12.38 4.53
N LYS A 139 6.96 -11.21 4.01
CA LYS A 139 7.48 -10.07 4.77
C LYS A 139 6.50 -9.64 5.85
N GLN A 140 5.21 -9.58 5.53
CA GLN A 140 4.17 -9.23 6.49
C GLN A 140 4.00 -10.29 7.58
N LYS A 141 4.05 -11.58 7.22
CA LYS A 141 4.02 -12.69 8.19
C LYS A 141 5.22 -12.62 9.14
N LEU A 142 6.42 -12.37 8.62
CA LEU A 142 7.61 -12.18 9.47
C LEU A 142 7.48 -10.96 10.39
N ALA A 143 7.00 -9.82 9.87
CA ALA A 143 6.80 -8.62 10.68
C ALA A 143 5.78 -8.85 11.80
N LEU A 144 4.71 -9.59 11.51
CA LEU A 144 3.71 -9.95 12.51
C LEU A 144 4.30 -10.89 13.58
N CYS A 145 5.09 -11.90 13.20
CA CYS A 145 5.81 -12.75 14.17
C CYS A 145 6.73 -11.93 15.07
N CYS A 146 7.52 -11.01 14.51
CA CYS A 146 8.41 -10.14 15.27
C CYS A 146 7.65 -9.21 16.23
N ALA A 147 6.46 -8.73 15.83
CA ALA A 147 5.61 -7.90 16.69
C ALA A 147 4.90 -8.72 17.79
N LEU A 148 4.80 -10.03 17.67
CA LEU A 148 4.14 -10.94 18.61
C LEU A 148 5.11 -11.68 19.54
N VAL A 149 6.41 -11.72 19.22
CA VAL A 149 7.40 -12.57 19.89
C VAL A 149 7.52 -12.32 21.40
N HIS A 150 7.16 -11.13 21.87
CA HIS A 150 7.19 -10.73 23.29
C HIS A 150 5.81 -10.80 23.97
N ALA A 151 4.85 -11.47 23.34
CA ALA A 151 3.49 -11.70 23.87
C ALA A 151 2.74 -10.41 24.25
N PRO A 152 2.59 -9.43 23.35
CA PRO A 152 1.91 -8.17 23.64
C PRO A 152 0.42 -8.35 23.95
N GLN A 153 -0.14 -7.42 24.75
CA GLN A 153 -1.58 -7.36 25.01
C GLN A 153 -2.35 -6.59 23.93
N ILE A 154 -1.69 -5.63 23.29
CA ILE A 154 -2.22 -4.81 22.21
C ILE A 154 -1.27 -4.90 21.02
N LEU A 155 -1.84 -5.03 19.83
CA LEU A 155 -1.10 -5.01 18.57
C LEU A 155 -1.57 -3.85 17.71
N PHE A 156 -0.66 -2.94 17.40
CA PHE A 156 -0.87 -1.83 16.46
C PHE A 156 -0.35 -2.21 15.08
N LEU A 157 -1.20 -2.17 14.07
CA LEU A 157 -0.90 -2.57 12.69
C LEU A 157 -1.18 -1.41 11.74
N ASP A 158 -0.13 -0.75 11.27
CA ASP A 158 -0.25 0.41 10.41
C ASP A 158 -0.22 -0.01 8.94
N GLU A 159 -1.39 -0.03 8.29
CA GLU A 159 -1.58 -0.45 6.90
C GLU A 159 -0.91 -1.80 6.56
N PRO A 160 -1.19 -2.87 7.33
CA PRO A 160 -0.39 -4.10 7.31
C PRO A 160 -0.46 -4.87 6.00
N THR A 161 -1.41 -4.58 5.13
CA THR A 161 -1.65 -5.32 3.89
C THR A 161 -1.45 -4.47 2.63
N THR A 162 -0.94 -3.25 2.78
CA THR A 162 -0.61 -2.39 1.63
C THR A 162 0.51 -3.04 0.79
N GLY A 163 0.27 -3.17 -0.53
CA GLY A 163 1.19 -3.86 -1.44
C GLY A 163 1.21 -5.39 -1.32
N VAL A 164 0.22 -5.99 -0.64
CA VAL A 164 0.06 -7.44 -0.51
C VAL A 164 -1.03 -7.93 -1.48
N ASP A 165 -0.77 -9.05 -2.14
CA ASP A 165 -1.74 -9.67 -3.06
C ASP A 165 -3.03 -10.13 -2.35
N PRO A 166 -4.16 -10.27 -3.08
CA PRO A 166 -5.46 -10.57 -2.47
C PRO A 166 -5.51 -11.89 -1.67
N VAL A 167 -4.73 -12.90 -2.06
CA VAL A 167 -4.70 -14.20 -1.36
C VAL A 167 -3.97 -14.05 -0.03
N SER A 168 -2.75 -13.51 -0.07
CA SER A 168 -1.95 -13.24 1.13
C SER A 168 -2.64 -12.26 2.08
N ARG A 169 -3.39 -11.27 1.54
CA ARG A 169 -4.20 -10.33 2.33
C ARG A 169 -5.30 -11.08 3.10
N ARG A 170 -6.04 -11.96 2.44
CA ARG A 170 -7.08 -12.77 3.10
C ARG A 170 -6.50 -13.62 4.21
N GLU A 171 -5.39 -14.33 3.96
CA GLU A 171 -4.70 -15.15 4.97
C GLU A 171 -4.25 -14.31 6.16
N PHE A 172 -3.72 -13.10 5.91
CA PHE A 172 -3.30 -12.18 6.97
C PHE A 172 -4.46 -11.78 7.88
N TRP A 173 -5.62 -11.45 7.32
CA TRP A 173 -6.80 -11.12 8.09
C TRP A 173 -7.39 -12.32 8.85
N GLU A 174 -7.27 -13.53 8.31
CA GLU A 174 -7.63 -14.76 9.03
C GLU A 174 -6.72 -14.99 10.26
N MET A 175 -5.42 -14.67 10.14
CA MET A 175 -4.50 -14.69 11.27
C MET A 175 -4.88 -13.65 12.33
N LEU A 176 -5.22 -12.43 11.95
CA LEU A 176 -5.68 -11.40 12.89
C LEU A 176 -6.96 -11.83 13.63
N ALA A 177 -7.90 -12.45 12.93
CA ALA A 177 -9.11 -12.96 13.55
C ALA A 177 -8.83 -14.03 14.63
N ARG A 178 -7.83 -14.90 14.41
CA ARG A 178 -7.38 -15.89 15.42
C ARG A 178 -6.74 -15.21 16.63
N LEU A 179 -5.82 -14.26 16.41
CA LEU A 179 -5.18 -13.52 17.50
C LEU A 179 -6.20 -12.79 18.38
N ARG A 180 -7.26 -12.24 17.76
CA ARG A 180 -8.38 -11.65 18.49
C ARG A 180 -9.11 -12.68 19.36
N GLN A 181 -9.38 -13.88 18.83
CA GLN A 181 -10.02 -14.97 19.60
C GLN A 181 -9.17 -15.42 20.79
N GLU A 182 -7.86 -15.27 20.71
CA GLU A 182 -6.89 -15.49 21.80
C GLU A 182 -6.87 -14.35 22.82
N GLY A 183 -7.70 -13.29 22.64
CA GLY A 183 -7.87 -12.19 23.58
C GLY A 183 -6.94 -11.00 23.33
N ILE A 184 -6.17 -10.98 22.23
CA ILE A 184 -5.32 -9.84 21.87
C ILE A 184 -6.20 -8.69 21.34
N THR A 185 -5.98 -7.49 21.84
CA THR A 185 -6.62 -6.28 21.32
C THR A 185 -5.88 -5.80 20.06
N LEU A 186 -6.61 -5.59 18.99
CA LEU A 186 -6.03 -5.22 17.70
C LEU A 186 -6.47 -3.82 17.30
N VAL A 187 -5.51 -2.97 16.93
CA VAL A 187 -5.77 -1.64 16.35
C VAL A 187 -5.13 -1.61 14.98
N VAL A 188 -5.95 -1.50 13.93
CA VAL A 188 -5.50 -1.61 12.54
C VAL A 188 -5.81 -0.31 11.80
N SER A 189 -4.82 0.30 11.18
CA SER A 189 -5.08 1.36 10.19
C SER A 189 -5.21 0.75 8.80
N THR A 190 -6.16 1.24 8.01
CA THR A 190 -6.32 0.83 6.62
C THR A 190 -7.02 1.90 5.78
N PRO A 191 -6.61 2.11 4.52
CA PRO A 191 -7.39 2.88 3.55
C PRO A 191 -8.46 2.03 2.84
N PHE A 192 -8.48 0.70 3.04
CA PHE A 192 -9.35 -0.23 2.31
C PHE A 192 -10.66 -0.50 3.05
N MET A 193 -11.78 -0.28 2.36
CA MET A 193 -13.11 -0.40 2.95
C MET A 193 -13.54 -1.85 3.19
N ASP A 194 -13.06 -2.80 2.39
CA ASP A 194 -13.26 -4.24 2.59
C ASP A 194 -12.58 -4.76 3.86
N GLU A 195 -11.46 -4.18 4.23
CA GLU A 195 -10.76 -4.46 5.48
C GLU A 195 -11.46 -3.82 6.69
N ALA A 196 -11.91 -2.57 6.53
CA ALA A 196 -12.68 -1.87 7.55
C ALA A 196 -13.89 -2.67 8.01
N ARG A 197 -14.60 -3.37 7.09
CA ARG A 197 -15.75 -4.24 7.40
C ARG A 197 -15.42 -5.43 8.31
N ARG A 198 -14.16 -5.79 8.47
CA ARG A 198 -13.71 -6.86 9.36
C ARG A 198 -13.51 -6.41 10.80
N CYS A 199 -13.52 -5.10 11.04
CA CYS A 199 -13.38 -4.51 12.37
C CYS A 199 -14.72 -4.52 13.13
N ASP A 200 -14.66 -4.51 14.46
CA ASP A 200 -15.86 -4.38 15.31
C ASP A 200 -16.43 -2.96 15.27
N ARG A 201 -15.54 -1.98 15.40
CA ARG A 201 -15.80 -0.56 15.23
C ARG A 201 -14.67 0.07 14.43
N VAL A 202 -15.01 1.16 13.77
CA VAL A 202 -14.03 1.97 13.04
C VAL A 202 -14.15 3.44 13.43
N ALA A 203 -13.02 4.12 13.53
CA ALA A 203 -12.93 5.57 13.60
C ALA A 203 -12.54 6.10 12.22
N PHE A 204 -13.35 6.98 11.66
CA PHE A 204 -13.05 7.67 10.40
C PHE A 204 -12.25 8.93 10.66
N LEU A 205 -10.98 8.91 10.32
CA LEU A 205 -10.05 10.02 10.42
C LEU A 205 -9.93 10.74 9.07
N TYR A 206 -10.29 12.01 9.04
CA TYR A 206 -10.24 12.84 7.85
C TYR A 206 -9.72 14.22 8.20
N GLU A 207 -8.72 14.72 7.47
CA GLU A 207 -8.05 16.02 7.72
C GLU A 207 -7.59 16.21 9.17
N GLY A 208 -7.11 15.15 9.80
CA GLY A 208 -6.61 15.17 11.17
C GLY A 208 -7.68 15.09 12.26
N GLU A 209 -8.96 14.98 11.91
CA GLU A 209 -10.08 14.91 12.86
C GLU A 209 -10.83 13.59 12.76
N ILE A 210 -11.35 13.07 13.88
CA ILE A 210 -12.29 11.94 13.86
C ILE A 210 -13.68 12.48 13.50
N LYS A 211 -14.18 12.11 12.33
CA LYS A 211 -15.53 12.50 11.85
C LYS A 211 -16.64 11.60 12.37
N GLY A 212 -16.30 10.40 12.84
CA GLY A 212 -17.26 9.48 13.45
C GLY A 212 -16.61 8.20 13.90
N ILE A 213 -17.22 7.55 14.88
CA ILE A 213 -16.83 6.22 15.40
C ILE A 213 -18.10 5.38 15.53
N ASP A 214 -18.14 4.28 14.81
CA ASP A 214 -19.30 3.36 14.85
C ASP A 214 -18.91 2.01 14.21
N ARG A 215 -19.90 1.13 14.03
CA ARG A 215 -19.77 -0.08 13.21
C ARG A 215 -19.40 0.29 11.78
N PRO A 216 -18.61 -0.55 11.09
CA PRO A 216 -18.14 -0.26 9.74
C PRO A 216 -19.26 0.17 8.78
N GLU A 217 -20.38 -0.55 8.75
CA GLU A 217 -21.48 -0.28 7.84
C GLU A 217 -22.08 1.11 8.05
N THR A 218 -22.23 1.54 9.31
CA THR A 218 -22.75 2.88 9.66
C THR A 218 -21.81 3.98 9.12
N ILE A 219 -20.50 3.81 9.37
CA ILE A 219 -19.50 4.79 8.92
C ILE A 219 -19.40 4.82 7.40
N LEU A 220 -19.34 3.65 6.75
CA LEU A 220 -19.24 3.55 5.29
C LEU A 220 -20.46 4.15 4.59
N THR A 221 -21.65 3.97 5.15
CA THR A 221 -22.88 4.59 4.61
C THR A 221 -22.90 6.10 4.83
N ARG A 222 -22.57 6.54 6.06
CA ARG A 222 -22.62 7.96 6.43
C ARG A 222 -21.60 8.83 5.67
N PHE A 223 -20.46 8.28 5.33
CA PHE A 223 -19.35 8.98 4.68
C PHE A 223 -19.04 8.40 3.29
N SER A 224 -20.03 7.80 2.63
CA SER A 224 -19.90 7.20 1.30
C SER A 224 -19.30 8.15 0.27
N ASP A 225 -19.72 9.41 0.28
CA ASP A 225 -19.27 10.43 -0.68
C ASP A 225 -17.75 10.72 -0.59
N ILE A 226 -17.18 10.53 0.60
CA ILE A 226 -15.74 10.73 0.84
C ILE A 226 -14.98 9.42 0.65
N LEU A 227 -15.50 8.32 1.19
CA LEU A 227 -14.83 7.01 1.22
C LEU A 227 -14.99 6.22 -0.07
N CYS A 228 -16.12 6.35 -0.74
CA CYS A 228 -16.46 5.69 -1.99
C CYS A 228 -17.13 6.71 -2.92
N PRO A 229 -16.38 7.69 -3.45
CA PRO A 229 -16.96 8.65 -4.37
C PRO A 229 -17.66 7.92 -5.52
N PRO A 230 -18.83 8.41 -5.98
CA PRO A 230 -19.60 7.77 -7.03
C PRO A 230 -18.70 7.53 -8.24
N GLY A 231 -18.62 6.27 -8.66
CA GLY A 231 -17.82 5.89 -9.83
C GLY A 231 -18.31 6.67 -11.05
N LEU A 232 -17.39 7.11 -11.89
CA LEU A 232 -17.72 7.65 -13.19
C LEU A 232 -18.62 6.62 -13.92
N GLU A 233 -19.78 7.06 -14.40
CA GLU A 233 -20.66 6.23 -15.21
C GLU A 233 -19.85 5.59 -16.34
N ARG A 234 -19.87 4.24 -16.42
CA ARG A 234 -19.25 3.52 -17.51
C ARG A 234 -20.00 3.88 -18.78
N LYS A 235 -19.43 4.73 -19.61
CA LYS A 235 -19.87 4.80 -21.01
C LYS A 235 -19.65 3.41 -21.62
N ALA A 236 -20.72 2.80 -22.09
CA ALA A 236 -20.64 1.52 -22.79
C ALA A 236 -19.56 1.59 -23.86
N ALA A 237 -18.72 0.55 -23.95
CA ALA A 237 -17.70 0.46 -24.99
C ALA A 237 -18.39 0.60 -26.36
N VAL A 238 -17.94 1.58 -27.13
CA VAL A 238 -18.52 1.90 -28.43
C VAL A 238 -18.07 0.87 -29.46
N GLY A 239 -18.98 0.02 -29.86
CA GLY A 239 -19.02 -0.60 -31.22
C GLY A 239 -17.96 -1.66 -31.54
N ASN A 240 -18.30 -2.49 -32.51
CA ASN A 240 -17.52 -3.55 -33.17
C ASN A 240 -16.21 -3.05 -33.85
N SER A 241 -15.25 -2.55 -33.05
CA SER A 241 -13.89 -2.24 -33.52
C SER A 241 -12.96 -3.40 -33.20
N ALA A 242 -11.90 -3.60 -33.98
CA ALA A 242 -10.85 -4.57 -33.69
C ALA A 242 -10.29 -4.34 -32.23
N PRO A 243 -9.97 -5.43 -31.52
CA PRO A 243 -9.45 -5.32 -30.17
C PRO A 243 -8.16 -4.47 -30.12
N LEU A 244 -8.02 -3.69 -29.07
CA LEU A 244 -6.84 -2.84 -28.88
C LEU A 244 -5.60 -3.64 -28.47
N ILE A 245 -5.83 -4.74 -27.74
CA ILE A 245 -4.82 -5.75 -27.42
C ILE A 245 -5.37 -7.11 -27.80
N GLN A 246 -4.55 -7.91 -28.48
CA GLN A 246 -4.84 -9.30 -28.76
C GLN A 246 -3.64 -10.17 -28.40
N VAL A 247 -3.89 -11.20 -27.59
CA VAL A 247 -2.88 -12.13 -27.10
C VAL A 247 -3.35 -13.55 -27.41
N ASP A 248 -2.46 -14.34 -28.00
CA ASP A 248 -2.71 -15.74 -28.34
C ASP A 248 -1.56 -16.62 -27.85
N SER A 249 -1.88 -17.53 -26.93
CA SER A 249 -0.99 -18.56 -26.38
C SER A 249 0.39 -18.02 -25.95
N LEU A 250 0.39 -16.85 -25.31
CA LEU A 250 1.62 -16.15 -24.92
C LEU A 250 2.39 -16.90 -23.84
N VAL A 251 3.67 -17.16 -24.10
CA VAL A 251 4.58 -17.83 -23.17
C VAL A 251 5.82 -16.98 -22.94
N LYS A 252 6.27 -16.92 -21.68
CA LYS A 252 7.58 -16.35 -21.30
C LYS A 252 8.32 -17.28 -20.37
N ARG A 253 9.51 -17.70 -20.79
CA ARG A 253 10.43 -18.50 -19.98
C ARG A 253 11.71 -17.73 -19.66
N PHE A 254 12.24 -17.95 -18.48
CA PHE A 254 13.57 -17.50 -18.03
C PHE A 254 14.36 -18.74 -17.60
N GLY A 255 15.18 -19.26 -18.49
CA GLY A 255 15.83 -20.57 -18.30
C GLY A 255 14.78 -21.67 -18.16
N THR A 256 14.79 -22.40 -17.05
CA THR A 256 13.82 -23.47 -16.73
C THR A 256 12.52 -22.95 -16.12
N PHE A 257 12.47 -21.69 -15.70
CA PHE A 257 11.29 -21.10 -15.06
C PHE A 257 10.33 -20.51 -16.08
N THR A 258 9.06 -20.94 -16.08
CA THR A 258 7.99 -20.39 -16.92
C THR A 258 7.25 -19.32 -16.10
N ALA A 259 7.42 -18.04 -16.48
CA ALA A 259 6.79 -16.91 -15.82
C ALA A 259 5.39 -16.60 -16.36
N VAL A 260 5.15 -16.85 -17.64
CA VAL A 260 3.85 -16.73 -18.29
C VAL A 260 3.64 -18.00 -19.11
N ASP A 261 2.50 -18.67 -18.93
CA ASP A 261 2.22 -19.97 -19.53
C ASP A 261 0.91 -19.94 -20.32
N HIS A 262 1.02 -19.94 -21.65
CA HIS A 262 -0.06 -20.06 -22.64
C HIS A 262 -1.31 -19.18 -22.37
N ILE A 263 -1.11 -17.89 -22.00
CA ILE A 263 -2.24 -16.98 -21.78
C ILE A 263 -2.79 -16.44 -23.10
N SER A 264 -4.12 -16.37 -23.21
CA SER A 264 -4.84 -15.82 -24.36
C SER A 264 -5.97 -14.91 -23.87
N PHE A 265 -6.07 -13.70 -24.39
CA PHE A 265 -7.13 -12.74 -24.08
C PHE A 265 -7.14 -11.59 -25.10
N SER A 266 -8.21 -10.81 -25.08
CA SER A 266 -8.31 -9.57 -25.85
C SER A 266 -8.84 -8.44 -25.00
N VAL A 267 -8.46 -7.20 -25.32
CA VAL A 267 -8.93 -5.97 -24.64
C VAL A 267 -9.49 -5.02 -25.69
N GLN A 268 -10.71 -4.53 -25.46
CA GLN A 268 -11.39 -3.63 -26.38
C GLN A 268 -11.00 -2.17 -26.14
N ARG A 269 -11.22 -1.30 -27.12
CA ARG A 269 -11.03 0.14 -26.96
C ARG A 269 -12.01 0.72 -25.90
N GLY A 270 -11.49 1.48 -24.94
CA GLY A 270 -12.29 2.06 -23.85
C GLY A 270 -12.59 1.08 -22.70
N GLU A 271 -12.09 -0.15 -22.78
CA GLU A 271 -12.22 -1.14 -21.70
C GLU A 271 -11.19 -0.88 -20.60
N ILE A 272 -11.59 -1.11 -19.34
CA ILE A 272 -10.67 -1.24 -18.20
C ILE A 272 -10.51 -2.73 -17.93
N PHE A 273 -9.35 -3.26 -18.28
CA PHE A 273 -9.02 -4.67 -18.11
C PHE A 273 -8.10 -4.88 -16.90
N GLY A 274 -8.45 -5.76 -15.99
CA GLY A 274 -7.71 -6.04 -14.77
C GLY A 274 -6.96 -7.37 -14.80
N PHE A 275 -5.64 -7.36 -14.64
CA PHE A 275 -4.85 -8.55 -14.34
C PHE A 275 -4.92 -8.86 -12.84
N LEU A 276 -5.60 -9.95 -12.47
CA LEU A 276 -5.70 -10.41 -11.09
C LEU A 276 -4.86 -11.68 -10.88
N GLY A 277 -4.26 -11.81 -9.72
CA GLY A 277 -3.48 -12.99 -9.35
C GLY A 277 -2.49 -12.72 -8.23
N ALA A 278 -1.95 -13.80 -7.66
CA ALA A 278 -0.94 -13.76 -6.62
C ALA A 278 0.36 -13.04 -7.07
N ASN A 279 1.17 -12.60 -6.11
CA ASN A 279 2.51 -12.08 -6.42
C ASN A 279 3.37 -13.20 -7.02
N GLY A 280 4.09 -12.87 -8.11
CA GLY A 280 4.86 -13.85 -8.86
C GLY A 280 4.07 -14.62 -9.93
N ALA A 281 2.76 -14.39 -10.09
CA ALA A 281 1.93 -15.04 -11.12
C ALA A 281 2.20 -14.57 -12.57
N GLY A 282 3.24 -13.77 -12.80
CA GLY A 282 3.62 -13.34 -14.15
C GLY A 282 2.93 -12.06 -14.66
N LYS A 283 2.09 -11.38 -13.85
CA LYS A 283 1.36 -10.15 -14.25
C LYS A 283 2.27 -9.08 -14.86
N THR A 284 3.27 -8.64 -14.11
CA THR A 284 4.28 -7.66 -14.56
C THR A 284 5.04 -8.15 -15.79
N THR A 285 5.33 -9.45 -15.88
CA THR A 285 6.02 -10.04 -17.03
C THR A 285 5.16 -9.94 -18.30
N ALA A 286 3.87 -10.28 -18.21
CA ALA A 286 2.93 -10.13 -19.32
C ALA A 286 2.79 -8.66 -19.74
N MET A 287 2.60 -7.74 -18.78
CA MET A 287 2.55 -6.31 -19.09
C MET A 287 3.81 -5.80 -19.78
N ARG A 288 5.01 -6.20 -19.32
CA ARG A 288 6.27 -5.81 -19.97
C ARG A 288 6.40 -6.30 -21.41
N ILE A 289 5.83 -7.47 -21.73
CA ILE A 289 5.77 -7.96 -23.13
C ILE A 289 4.84 -7.05 -23.94
N LEU A 290 3.65 -6.76 -23.45
CA LEU A 290 2.68 -5.91 -24.14
C LEU A 290 3.17 -4.47 -24.31
N CYS A 291 3.98 -3.96 -23.37
CA CYS A 291 4.65 -2.67 -23.49
C CYS A 291 5.86 -2.68 -24.46
N GLY A 292 6.19 -3.81 -25.09
CA GLY A 292 7.38 -3.94 -25.94
C GLY A 292 8.71 -3.87 -25.18
N LEU A 293 8.70 -4.07 -23.85
CA LEU A 293 9.90 -4.03 -22.99
C LEU A 293 10.56 -5.41 -22.83
N SER A 294 9.89 -6.49 -23.23
CA SER A 294 10.40 -7.86 -23.17
C SER A 294 9.82 -8.68 -24.33
N LEU A 295 10.63 -9.54 -24.93
CA LEU A 295 10.14 -10.42 -25.98
C LEU A 295 9.48 -11.67 -25.39
N PRO A 296 8.38 -12.16 -25.95
CA PRO A 296 7.80 -13.45 -25.58
C PRO A 296 8.70 -14.61 -26.04
N SER A 297 8.63 -15.74 -25.34
CA SER A 297 9.31 -16.98 -25.75
C SER A 297 8.52 -17.66 -26.89
N GLU A 298 7.20 -17.78 -26.71
CA GLU A 298 6.26 -18.38 -27.68
C GLU A 298 4.96 -17.57 -27.71
N GLY A 299 4.07 -17.90 -28.68
CA GLY A 299 2.79 -17.23 -28.86
C GLY A 299 2.90 -15.91 -29.60
N LYS A 300 1.77 -15.21 -29.73
CA LYS A 300 1.63 -13.93 -30.43
C LYS A 300 0.97 -12.90 -29.52
N ALA A 301 1.37 -11.65 -29.67
CA ALA A 301 0.69 -10.53 -29.03
C ALA A 301 0.77 -9.31 -29.96
N GLU A 302 -0.38 -8.66 -30.12
CA GLU A 302 -0.54 -7.42 -30.87
C GLU A 302 -1.13 -6.35 -29.95
N VAL A 303 -0.60 -5.14 -30.04
CA VAL A 303 -1.03 -3.97 -29.26
C VAL A 303 -1.26 -2.82 -30.23
N MET A 304 -2.49 -2.32 -30.31
CA MET A 304 -2.90 -1.29 -31.30
C MET A 304 -2.59 -1.68 -32.76
N GLY A 305 -2.66 -3.00 -33.07
CA GLY A 305 -2.32 -3.54 -34.39
C GLY A 305 -0.82 -3.68 -34.66
N PHE A 306 0.05 -3.42 -33.67
CA PHE A 306 1.50 -3.59 -33.78
C PHE A 306 1.95 -4.88 -33.09
N ASP A 307 2.74 -5.70 -33.80
CA ASP A 307 3.33 -6.90 -33.23
C ASP A 307 4.43 -6.57 -32.20
N VAL A 308 4.34 -7.19 -31.01
CA VAL A 308 5.26 -6.90 -29.90
C VAL A 308 6.71 -7.32 -30.16
N ARG A 309 6.96 -8.24 -31.12
CA ARG A 309 8.31 -8.71 -31.47
C ARG A 309 9.02 -7.78 -32.43
N THR A 310 8.28 -7.26 -33.41
CA THR A 310 8.87 -6.56 -34.56
C THR A 310 8.63 -5.06 -34.54
N GLN A 311 7.58 -4.59 -33.82
CA GLN A 311 7.17 -3.18 -33.83
C GLN A 311 7.10 -2.57 -32.43
N SER A 312 7.97 -3.02 -31.52
CA SER A 312 7.99 -2.58 -30.12
C SER A 312 8.16 -1.07 -29.95
N GLU A 313 8.91 -0.39 -30.81
CA GLU A 313 9.12 1.06 -30.73
C GLU A 313 7.85 1.86 -31.05
N GLU A 314 7.01 1.35 -31.99
CA GLU A 314 5.72 1.97 -32.29
C GLU A 314 4.74 1.85 -31.12
N ILE A 315 4.78 0.71 -30.40
CA ILE A 315 4.01 0.51 -29.19
C ILE A 315 4.46 1.48 -28.10
N LYS A 316 5.76 1.54 -27.79
CA LYS A 316 6.34 2.40 -26.73
C LYS A 316 5.99 3.88 -26.87
N ARG A 317 5.89 4.37 -28.11
CA ARG A 317 5.53 5.78 -28.39
C ARG A 317 4.08 6.11 -28.10
N ARG A 318 3.19 5.12 -28.11
CA ARG A 318 1.73 5.31 -28.01
C ARG A 318 1.13 4.88 -26.70
N ILE A 319 1.92 4.23 -25.83
CA ILE A 319 1.47 3.77 -24.52
C ILE A 319 1.94 4.70 -23.39
N GLY A 320 1.13 4.78 -22.33
CA GLY A 320 1.57 5.21 -21.02
C GLY A 320 1.88 3.99 -20.15
N TYR A 321 2.96 4.03 -19.40
CA TYR A 321 3.31 2.95 -18.48
C TYR A 321 3.66 3.48 -17.10
N MET A 322 2.94 3.02 -16.10
CA MET A 322 3.26 3.25 -14.69
C MET A 322 3.72 1.92 -14.09
N SER A 323 4.98 1.84 -13.72
CA SER A 323 5.56 0.66 -13.09
C SER A 323 5.29 0.62 -11.59
N GLN A 324 5.32 -0.57 -10.99
CA GLN A 324 5.17 -0.82 -9.55
C GLN A 324 6.12 0.03 -8.69
N LYS A 325 7.38 0.19 -9.12
CA LYS A 325 8.30 1.17 -8.55
C LYS A 325 8.20 2.43 -9.38
N PHE A 326 7.76 3.52 -8.79
CA PHE A 326 7.61 4.79 -9.51
C PHE A 326 8.90 5.14 -10.24
N SER A 327 8.80 5.27 -11.57
CA SER A 327 9.92 5.66 -12.42
C SER A 327 10.21 7.17 -12.34
N LEU A 328 9.91 7.80 -11.20
CA LEU A 328 10.16 9.22 -10.96
C LEU A 328 11.61 9.43 -10.51
N TYR A 329 12.19 10.52 -10.97
CA TYR A 329 13.50 10.97 -10.49
C TYR A 329 13.33 11.68 -9.16
N GLU A 330 13.78 11.05 -8.09
CA GLU A 330 13.59 11.55 -6.72
C GLU A 330 14.37 12.84 -6.40
N ASP A 331 15.47 13.08 -7.11
CA ASP A 331 16.32 14.27 -6.99
C ASP A 331 15.85 15.45 -7.87
N LEU A 332 14.81 15.26 -8.65
CA LEU A 332 14.16 16.31 -9.40
C LEU A 332 12.89 16.78 -8.68
N THR A 333 12.52 18.03 -8.92
CA THR A 333 11.25 18.59 -8.46
C THR A 333 10.06 18.01 -9.22
N VAL A 334 8.86 18.23 -8.72
CA VAL A 334 7.60 17.82 -9.37
C VAL A 334 7.52 18.38 -10.79
N ARG A 335 7.81 19.67 -10.97
CA ARG A 335 7.80 20.36 -12.28
C ARG A 335 8.86 19.78 -13.22
N GLU A 336 10.05 19.54 -12.74
CA GLU A 336 11.15 19.00 -13.55
C GLU A 336 10.87 17.57 -14.01
N ASN A 337 10.27 16.72 -13.17
CA ASN A 337 9.84 15.39 -13.59
C ASN A 337 8.84 15.45 -14.77
N LEU A 338 7.76 16.26 -14.66
CA LEU A 338 6.79 16.42 -15.75
C LEU A 338 7.43 16.90 -17.05
N ARG A 339 8.34 17.89 -16.97
CA ARG A 339 9.04 18.43 -18.15
C ARG A 339 9.98 17.41 -18.77
N LEU A 340 10.75 16.69 -17.95
CA LEU A 340 11.68 15.64 -18.40
C LEU A 340 10.94 14.55 -19.16
N PHE A 341 9.88 14.00 -18.56
CA PHE A 341 9.09 12.95 -19.20
C PHE A 341 8.33 13.45 -20.44
N GLY A 342 7.86 14.71 -20.43
CA GLY A 342 7.33 15.34 -21.63
C GLY A 342 8.34 15.32 -22.80
N GLY A 343 9.60 15.61 -22.51
CA GLY A 343 10.68 15.51 -23.48
C GLY A 343 10.97 14.07 -23.94
N ILE A 344 11.04 13.13 -22.99
CA ILE A 344 11.27 11.68 -23.27
C ILE A 344 10.17 11.12 -24.17
N TYR A 345 8.91 11.46 -23.92
CA TYR A 345 7.76 11.03 -24.72
C TYR A 345 7.57 11.83 -26.02
N GLY A 346 8.49 12.75 -26.34
CA GLY A 346 8.46 13.49 -27.61
C GLY A 346 7.35 14.53 -27.71
N VAL A 347 6.84 15.04 -26.59
CA VAL A 347 5.88 16.15 -26.59
C VAL A 347 6.56 17.40 -27.14
N ASN A 348 5.86 18.14 -28.02
CA ASN A 348 6.37 19.35 -28.62
C ASN A 348 6.87 20.35 -27.54
N ALA A 349 8.08 20.85 -27.67
CA ALA A 349 8.71 21.73 -26.69
C ALA A 349 7.84 22.95 -26.31
N LYS A 350 7.06 23.47 -27.27
CA LYS A 350 6.13 24.59 -27.03
C LYS A 350 4.91 24.18 -26.17
N GLU A 351 4.57 22.92 -26.13
CA GLU A 351 3.43 22.39 -25.37
C GLU A 351 3.81 21.88 -23.97
N ILE A 352 5.09 21.57 -23.74
CA ILE A 352 5.53 21.01 -22.43
C ILE A 352 5.20 21.98 -21.30
N ALA A 353 5.52 23.26 -21.42
CA ALA A 353 5.28 24.22 -20.34
C ALA A 353 3.79 24.41 -20.00
N PRO A 354 2.89 24.70 -20.97
CA PRO A 354 1.47 24.83 -20.66
C PRO A 354 0.84 23.52 -20.16
N ARG A 355 1.20 22.36 -20.71
CA ARG A 355 0.71 21.05 -20.21
C ARG A 355 1.21 20.76 -18.79
N THR A 356 2.45 21.14 -18.45
CA THR A 356 2.97 21.00 -17.09
C THR A 356 2.11 21.79 -16.10
N GLU A 357 1.79 23.02 -16.42
CA GLU A 357 0.97 23.90 -15.60
C GLU A 357 -0.46 23.36 -15.41
N GLU A 358 -1.10 22.95 -16.50
CA GLU A 358 -2.42 22.31 -16.48
C GLU A 358 -2.42 21.05 -15.61
N THR A 359 -1.41 20.19 -15.78
CA THR A 359 -1.27 18.95 -15.02
C THR A 359 -1.09 19.22 -13.54
N LEU A 360 -0.20 20.12 -13.16
CA LEU A 360 0.04 20.51 -11.77
C LEU A 360 -1.23 20.99 -11.06
N ARG A 361 -2.04 21.83 -11.73
CA ARG A 361 -3.32 22.30 -11.17
C ARG A 361 -4.31 21.15 -11.01
N ARG A 362 -4.43 20.29 -12.04
CA ARG A 362 -5.36 19.16 -12.04
C ARG A 362 -5.09 18.15 -10.93
N ILE A 363 -3.81 17.88 -10.63
CA ILE A 363 -3.43 16.91 -9.58
C ILE A 363 -3.27 17.54 -8.19
N GLY A 364 -3.46 18.86 -8.07
CA GLY A 364 -3.35 19.58 -6.80
C GLY A 364 -1.91 19.72 -6.28
N LEU A 365 -0.91 19.70 -7.17
CA LEU A 365 0.51 19.84 -6.83
C LEU A 365 1.13 21.16 -7.32
N TYR A 366 0.29 22.15 -7.60
CA TYR A 366 0.77 23.43 -8.12
C TYR A 366 1.66 24.18 -7.12
N GLU A 367 1.26 24.20 -5.85
CA GLU A 367 2.04 24.86 -4.79
C GLU A 367 3.36 24.12 -4.51
N GLU A 368 3.37 22.77 -4.67
CA GLU A 368 4.52 21.90 -4.45
C GLU A 368 5.39 21.68 -5.69
N GLN A 369 5.18 22.44 -6.73
CA GLN A 369 5.86 22.26 -8.00
C GLN A 369 7.40 22.30 -7.92
N HIS A 370 7.96 23.02 -6.94
CA HIS A 370 9.39 23.14 -6.67
C HIS A 370 9.90 22.19 -5.59
N THR A 371 9.02 21.37 -5.01
CA THR A 371 9.39 20.36 -4.01
C THR A 371 10.04 19.16 -4.69
N LEU A 372 11.14 18.66 -4.11
CA LEU A 372 11.80 17.44 -4.58
C LEU A 372 10.87 16.23 -4.40
N VAL A 373 10.81 15.36 -5.40
CA VAL A 373 9.92 14.19 -5.39
C VAL A 373 10.20 13.27 -4.21
N ARG A 374 11.46 13.10 -3.78
CA ARG A 374 11.80 12.30 -2.58
C ARG A 374 11.08 12.76 -1.31
N SER A 375 10.74 14.04 -1.19
CA SER A 375 10.08 14.63 -0.02
C SER A 375 8.55 14.53 -0.05
N LEU A 376 7.97 14.10 -1.18
CA LEU A 376 6.52 13.98 -1.31
C LEU A 376 5.98 12.77 -0.53
N PRO A 377 4.78 12.88 0.06
CA PRO A 377 4.01 11.74 0.52
C PRO A 377 3.75 10.72 -0.60
N LEU A 378 3.57 9.45 -0.23
CA LEU A 378 3.41 8.35 -1.20
C LEU A 378 2.24 8.58 -2.17
N GLY A 379 1.06 8.96 -1.68
CA GLY A 379 -0.10 9.23 -2.53
C GLY A 379 0.11 10.38 -3.53
N TRP A 380 0.94 11.36 -3.20
CA TRP A 380 1.31 12.42 -4.13
C TRP A 380 2.31 11.92 -5.18
N LYS A 381 3.25 11.04 -4.80
CA LYS A 381 4.13 10.35 -5.75
C LYS A 381 3.32 9.50 -6.74
N GLN A 382 2.28 8.80 -6.27
CA GLN A 382 1.38 8.01 -7.14
C GLN A 382 0.64 8.90 -8.14
N ARG A 383 0.03 10.01 -7.68
CA ARG A 383 -0.65 10.98 -8.56
C ARG A 383 0.30 11.56 -9.60
N LEU A 384 1.53 11.90 -9.21
CA LEU A 384 2.55 12.40 -10.12
C LEU A 384 2.95 11.32 -11.14
N ALA A 385 3.24 10.09 -10.70
CA ALA A 385 3.62 8.97 -11.56
C ALA A 385 2.54 8.64 -12.60
N PHE A 386 1.28 8.58 -12.16
CA PHE A 386 0.15 8.41 -13.07
C PHE A 386 0.08 9.56 -14.09
N SER A 387 0.23 10.82 -13.64
CA SER A 387 0.18 11.98 -14.51
C SER A 387 1.31 12.01 -15.53
N VAL A 388 2.50 11.55 -15.15
CA VAL A 388 3.64 11.35 -16.04
C VAL A 388 3.31 10.31 -17.11
N ALA A 389 2.73 9.17 -16.71
CA ALA A 389 2.36 8.09 -17.64
C ALA A 389 1.35 8.53 -18.71
N ILE A 390 0.47 9.51 -18.41
CA ILE A 390 -0.54 10.02 -19.35
C ILE A 390 -0.21 11.39 -19.95
N PHE A 391 0.95 11.96 -19.65
CA PHE A 391 1.33 13.35 -20.02
C PHE A 391 1.33 13.61 -21.53
N HIS A 392 1.76 12.62 -22.32
CA HIS A 392 1.78 12.68 -23.79
C HIS A 392 0.45 12.28 -24.45
N ARG A 393 -0.61 12.03 -23.65
CA ARG A 393 -1.96 11.59 -24.10
C ARG A 393 -1.94 10.28 -24.88
N PRO A 394 -1.45 9.19 -24.27
CA PRO A 394 -1.41 7.88 -24.91
C PRO A 394 -2.80 7.33 -25.21
N GLU A 395 -2.88 6.44 -26.22
CA GLU A 395 -4.13 5.73 -26.55
C GLU A 395 -4.42 4.56 -25.59
N LEU A 396 -3.36 4.03 -24.95
CA LEU A 396 -3.43 2.90 -24.04
C LEU A 396 -2.52 3.16 -22.82
N VAL A 397 -3.01 2.86 -21.64
CA VAL A 397 -2.25 3.02 -20.40
C VAL A 397 -2.15 1.69 -19.68
N PHE A 398 -0.92 1.30 -19.34
CA PHE A 398 -0.63 0.16 -18.48
C PHE A 398 -0.29 0.66 -17.08
N LEU A 399 -0.97 0.10 -16.08
CA LEU A 399 -0.77 0.43 -14.67
C LEU A 399 -0.40 -0.85 -13.92
N ASP A 400 0.83 -0.93 -13.40
CA ASP A 400 1.35 -2.08 -12.67
C ASP A 400 1.33 -1.78 -11.17
N GLU A 401 0.31 -2.27 -10.47
CA GLU A 401 0.02 -1.99 -9.04
C GLU A 401 -0.03 -0.47 -8.74
N PRO A 402 -0.97 0.28 -9.36
CA PRO A 402 -1.06 1.75 -9.28
C PRO A 402 -1.45 2.29 -7.90
#